data_bf148ea1a3017589c81e59475818a934
#
_entry.id   bf148ea1a3017589c81e59475818a934
#
_cell.length_a   1.000
_cell.length_b   1.000
_cell.length_c   1.000
_cell.angle_alpha   90.00
_cell.angle_beta   90.00
_cell.angle_gamma   90.00
#
_symmetry.space_group_name_H-M   'P 1'
#
loop_
_entity.id
_entity.type
_entity.pdbx_description
1 polymer ?
#
loop_
_entity_poly.entity_id
_entity_poly.type
_entity_poly.pdbx_seq_one_letter_code
_entity_poly.pdbx_strand_id
1 'polypeptide(L)'
;MTVFVYDKTFEGLLTAVFDAYSRRSFPDLLLAEGEPFPLFYDEAVTICTDDAKVDRVWKGLQKRLSAMALSVITVTWLSELPETDMLLFRYIRKAIDAPRTIELNFGDPDVLEVSKVWKKVTNAVSYTHLTLPT
;
A
#
# COMPACT_ATOMS: atom_id res chain seq x y z
N MET A 1 13.01 2.52 15.70
CA MET A 1 12.23 2.78 14.49
C MET A 1 12.96 2.21 13.28
N THR A 2 12.29 1.37 12.54
CA THR A 2 12.85 0.73 11.34
C THR A 2 12.41 1.50 10.10
N VAL A 3 13.35 1.78 9.21
CA VAL A 3 13.10 2.51 7.97
C VAL A 3 13.39 1.60 6.78
N PHE A 4 12.45 1.51 5.85
CA PHE A 4 12.68 0.85 4.56
C PHE A 4 12.81 1.92 3.49
N VAL A 5 13.86 1.79 2.68
CA VAL A 5 14.11 2.69 1.55
C VAL A 5 13.83 1.91 0.27
N TYR A 6 12.99 2.46 -0.60
CA TYR A 6 12.58 1.80 -1.82
C TYR A 6 12.53 2.79 -2.98
N ASP A 7 12.26 2.30 -4.18
CA ASP A 7 12.31 3.11 -5.41
C ASP A 7 11.03 3.93 -5.67
N LYS A 8 10.09 3.95 -4.73
CA LYS A 8 8.83 4.69 -4.83
C LYS A 8 7.94 4.19 -5.96
N THR A 9 8.05 2.94 -6.35
CA THR A 9 7.13 2.30 -7.29
C THR A 9 6.17 1.40 -6.53
N PHE A 10 5.05 1.06 -7.16
CA PHE A 10 4.09 0.11 -6.57
C PHE A 10 4.74 -1.27 -6.40
N GLU A 11 5.51 -1.69 -7.39
CA GLU A 11 6.29 -2.93 -7.34
C GLU A 11 7.28 -2.90 -6.18
N GLY A 12 7.92 -1.78 -5.94
CA GLY A 12 8.81 -1.59 -4.78
C GLY A 12 8.06 -1.71 -3.46
N LEU A 13 6.84 -1.18 -3.39
CA LEU A 13 6.01 -1.31 -2.20
C LEU A 13 5.67 -2.78 -1.91
N LEU A 14 5.26 -3.52 -2.93
CA LEU A 14 4.95 -4.95 -2.77
C LEU A 14 6.19 -5.76 -2.40
N THR A 15 7.34 -5.42 -2.96
CA THR A 15 8.62 -6.04 -2.57
C THR A 15 8.94 -5.75 -1.11
N ALA A 16 8.69 -4.52 -0.65
CA ALA A 16 8.88 -4.17 0.76
C ALA A 16 7.99 -5.01 1.68
N VAL A 17 6.76 -5.26 1.28
CA VAL A 17 5.84 -6.13 2.02
C VAL A 17 6.44 -7.54 2.13
N PHE A 18 6.90 -8.09 1.02
CA PHE A 18 7.54 -9.42 1.02
C PHE A 18 8.74 -9.46 1.96
N ASP A 19 9.62 -8.48 1.83
CA ASP A 19 10.85 -8.44 2.63
C ASP A 19 10.56 -8.27 4.13
N ALA A 20 9.51 -7.50 4.48
CA ALA A 20 9.10 -7.35 5.87
C ALA A 20 8.70 -8.69 6.49
N TYR A 21 7.93 -9.49 5.77
CA TYR A 21 7.55 -10.83 6.24
C TYR A 21 8.73 -11.78 6.27
N SER A 22 9.58 -11.74 5.25
CA SER A 22 10.77 -12.58 5.18
C SER A 22 11.73 -12.30 6.33
N ARG A 23 11.94 -11.03 6.64
CA ARG A 23 12.83 -10.60 7.74
C ARG A 23 12.17 -10.64 9.10
N ARG A 24 10.84 -10.77 9.14
CA ARG A 24 10.04 -10.64 10.36
C ARG A 24 10.29 -9.28 11.05
N SER A 25 10.51 -8.26 10.25
CA SER A 25 10.76 -6.90 10.71
C SER A 25 9.96 -5.94 9.84
N PHE A 26 9.03 -5.22 10.45
CA PHE A 26 8.13 -4.34 9.73
C PHE A 26 8.59 -2.89 9.87
N PRO A 27 8.52 -2.10 8.78
CA PRO A 27 8.97 -0.73 8.84
C PRO A 27 7.97 0.16 9.58
N ASP A 28 8.50 1.15 10.27
CA ASP A 28 7.71 2.24 10.83
C ASP A 28 7.59 3.39 9.83
N LEU A 29 8.49 3.43 8.86
CA LEU A 29 8.56 4.48 7.86
C LEU A 29 9.05 3.91 6.54
N LEU A 30 8.44 4.34 5.44
CA LEU A 30 8.90 4.08 4.08
C LEU A 30 9.43 5.39 3.50
N LEU A 31 10.64 5.34 2.95
CA LEU A 31 11.29 6.48 2.30
C LEU A 31 11.58 6.12 0.85
N ALA A 32 11.47 7.11 -0.02
CA ALA A 32 12.00 6.98 -1.38
C ALA A 32 13.51 7.13 -1.35
N GLU A 33 14.18 6.54 -2.33
CA GLU A 33 15.62 6.74 -2.49
C GLU A 33 15.94 8.23 -2.62
N GLY A 34 16.93 8.68 -1.85
CA GLY A 34 17.34 10.07 -1.84
C GLY A 34 16.59 10.97 -0.87
N GLU A 35 15.53 10.50 -0.22
CA GLU A 35 14.86 11.28 0.80
C GLU A 35 15.67 11.31 2.09
N PRO A 36 15.60 12.43 2.85
CA PRO A 36 16.36 12.53 4.11
C PRO A 36 15.82 11.56 5.16
N PHE A 37 16.73 10.96 5.91
CA PHE A 37 16.39 10.08 7.01
C PHE A 37 15.93 10.86 8.23
N PRO A 38 15.09 10.26 9.08
CA PRO A 38 14.76 10.88 10.37
C PRO A 38 16.02 10.98 11.24
N LEU A 39 15.99 11.90 12.21
CA LEU A 39 17.13 12.09 13.11
C LEU A 39 17.49 10.83 13.90
N PHE A 40 16.47 10.07 14.29
CA PHE A 40 16.67 8.85 15.08
C PHE A 40 15.98 7.68 14.40
N TYR A 41 16.75 6.64 14.13
CA TYR A 41 16.22 5.37 13.65
C TYR A 41 17.17 4.25 14.08
N ASP A 42 16.66 3.04 14.25
CA ASP A 42 17.45 1.90 14.70
C ASP A 42 18.07 1.15 13.54
N GLU A 43 17.31 1.00 12.45
CA GLU A 43 17.72 0.20 11.30
C GLU A 43 17.16 0.80 10.03
N ALA A 44 17.94 0.77 8.98
CA ALA A 44 17.53 1.15 7.64
C ALA A 44 17.80 -0.01 6.69
N VAL A 45 16.76 -0.42 5.95
CA VAL A 45 16.85 -1.52 4.99
C VAL A 45 16.55 -0.97 3.61
N THR A 46 17.43 -1.25 2.66
CA THR A 46 17.21 -0.90 1.26
C THR A 46 16.45 -2.04 0.57
N ILE A 47 15.34 -1.69 -0.05
CA ILE A 47 14.48 -2.65 -0.76
C ILE A 47 14.84 -2.61 -2.24
N CYS A 48 15.20 -3.77 -2.77
CA CYS A 48 15.46 -3.94 -4.20
C CYS A 48 14.25 -4.59 -4.84
N THR A 49 13.58 -3.87 -5.72
CA THR A 49 12.37 -4.36 -6.41
C THR A 49 12.67 -5.68 -7.13
N ASP A 50 11.85 -6.68 -6.89
CA ASP A 50 12.00 -8.02 -7.42
C ASP A 50 10.67 -8.53 -7.94
N ASP A 51 10.58 -8.81 -9.22
CA ASP A 51 9.33 -9.21 -9.87
C ASP A 51 8.74 -10.50 -9.30
N ALA A 52 9.58 -11.45 -8.92
CA ALA A 52 9.10 -12.69 -8.32
C ALA A 52 8.43 -12.44 -6.96
N LYS A 53 8.99 -11.54 -6.16
CA LYS A 53 8.41 -11.15 -4.88
C LYS A 53 7.11 -10.40 -5.07
N VAL A 54 7.06 -9.48 -6.04
CA VAL A 54 5.85 -8.74 -6.40
C VAL A 54 4.74 -9.69 -6.78
N ASP A 55 5.03 -10.64 -7.64
CA ASP A 55 4.05 -11.63 -8.12
C ASP A 55 3.49 -12.45 -6.97
N ARG A 56 4.33 -12.88 -6.05
CA ARG A 56 3.89 -13.66 -4.88
C ARG A 56 2.97 -12.86 -3.97
N VAL A 57 3.30 -11.62 -3.69
CA VAL A 57 2.46 -10.75 -2.86
C VAL A 57 1.15 -10.48 -3.54
N TRP A 58 1.17 -10.14 -4.83
CA TRP A 58 -0.04 -9.82 -5.58
C TRP A 58 -0.99 -11.02 -5.68
N LYS A 59 -0.46 -12.19 -5.97
CA LYS A 59 -1.27 -13.42 -6.00
C LYS A 59 -1.86 -13.75 -4.64
N GLY A 60 -1.11 -13.53 -3.58
CA GLY A 60 -1.62 -13.68 -2.22
C GLY A 60 -2.78 -12.75 -1.92
N LEU A 61 -2.68 -11.51 -2.37
CA LEU A 61 -3.76 -10.53 -2.21
C LEU A 61 -4.98 -10.91 -3.04
N GLN A 62 -4.78 -11.40 -4.27
CA GLN A 62 -5.88 -11.84 -5.12
C GLN A 62 -6.70 -12.97 -4.49
N LYS A 63 -6.07 -13.79 -3.68
CA LYS A 63 -6.75 -14.88 -2.97
C LYS A 63 -7.54 -14.38 -1.77
N ARG A 64 -7.21 -13.22 -1.22
CA ARG A 64 -7.77 -12.71 0.04
C ARG A 64 -8.73 -11.55 -0.13
N LEU A 65 -8.59 -10.81 -1.23
CA LEU A 65 -9.36 -9.60 -1.47
C LEU A 65 -10.18 -9.75 -2.74
N SER A 66 -11.30 -9.05 -2.78
CA SER A 66 -12.13 -8.96 -3.98
C SER A 66 -11.44 -8.11 -5.06
N ALA A 67 -11.91 -8.21 -6.30
CA ALA A 67 -11.44 -7.36 -7.38
C ALA A 67 -11.61 -5.87 -7.04
N MET A 68 -12.70 -5.52 -6.35
CA MET A 68 -12.95 -4.15 -5.91
C MET A 68 -11.86 -3.69 -4.94
N ALA A 69 -11.52 -4.50 -3.94
CA ALA A 69 -10.48 -4.15 -2.97
C ALA A 69 -9.11 -4.00 -3.63
N LEU A 70 -8.79 -4.84 -4.60
CA LEU A 70 -7.55 -4.71 -5.37
C LEU A 70 -7.53 -3.41 -6.16
N SER A 71 -8.67 -3.03 -6.75
CA SER A 71 -8.80 -1.74 -7.44
C SER A 71 -8.62 -0.57 -6.49
N VAL A 72 -9.17 -0.68 -5.28
CA VAL A 72 -9.01 0.35 -4.24
C VAL A 72 -7.53 0.55 -3.91
N ILE A 73 -6.77 -0.53 -3.76
CA ILE A 73 -5.33 -0.45 -3.50
C ILE A 73 -4.63 0.30 -4.63
N THR A 74 -4.88 -0.10 -5.87
CA THR A 74 -4.24 0.48 -7.05
C THR A 74 -4.58 1.96 -7.21
N VAL A 75 -5.85 2.32 -7.07
CA VAL A 75 -6.32 3.70 -7.19
C VAL A 75 -5.74 4.56 -6.06
N THR A 76 -5.69 4.04 -4.85
CA THR A 76 -5.11 4.75 -3.71
C THR A 76 -3.64 5.05 -3.94
N TRP A 77 -2.89 4.08 -4.50
CA TRP A 77 -1.50 4.31 -4.87
C TRP A 77 -1.36 5.43 -5.89
N LEU A 78 -2.20 5.41 -6.92
CA LEU A 78 -2.17 6.40 -8.01
C LEU A 78 -2.58 7.80 -7.55
N SER A 79 -3.20 7.94 -6.38
CA SER A 79 -3.59 9.24 -5.85
C SER A 79 -2.40 10.15 -5.55
N GLU A 80 -1.24 9.57 -5.30
CA GLU A 80 0.00 10.27 -4.94
C GLU A 80 -0.13 11.21 -3.73
N LEU A 81 -1.12 10.94 -2.87
CA LEU A 81 -1.29 11.72 -1.65
C LEU A 81 -0.19 11.40 -0.65
N PRO A 82 0.16 12.36 0.24
CA PRO A 82 1.17 12.12 1.26
C PRO A 82 0.82 10.91 2.15
N GLU A 83 1.83 10.16 2.54
CA GLU A 83 1.72 9.01 3.44
C GLU A 83 0.88 7.85 2.89
N THR A 84 0.51 7.90 1.62
CA THR A 84 -0.28 6.83 0.99
C THR A 84 0.47 5.50 0.99
N ASP A 85 1.78 5.54 0.78
CA ASP A 85 2.61 4.34 0.75
C ASP A 85 2.57 3.61 2.10
N MET A 86 2.72 4.31 3.21
CA MET A 86 2.69 3.69 4.54
C MET A 86 1.27 3.20 4.87
N LEU A 87 0.26 3.96 4.48
CA LEU A 87 -1.13 3.57 4.64
C LEU A 87 -1.43 2.27 3.90
N LEU A 88 -1.01 2.17 2.64
CA LEU A 88 -1.20 0.96 1.84
C LEU A 88 -0.39 -0.22 2.39
N PHE A 89 0.81 0.05 2.87
CA PHE A 89 1.62 -0.99 3.49
C PHE A 89 0.88 -1.62 4.68
N ARG A 90 0.33 -0.80 5.56
CA ARG A 90 -0.45 -1.28 6.71
C ARG A 90 -1.71 -2.02 6.27
N TYR A 91 -2.41 -1.49 5.26
CA TYR A 91 -3.61 -2.13 4.74
C TYR A 91 -3.31 -3.51 4.16
N ILE A 92 -2.27 -3.60 3.31
CA ILE A 92 -1.85 -4.85 2.69
C ILE A 92 -1.42 -5.86 3.74
N ARG A 93 -0.67 -5.42 4.74
CA ARG A 93 -0.26 -6.28 5.86
C ARG A 93 -1.47 -6.85 6.58
N LYS A 94 -2.45 -6.01 6.88
CA LYS A 94 -3.68 -6.46 7.55
C LYS A 94 -4.47 -7.42 6.68
N ALA A 95 -4.51 -7.20 5.38
CA ALA A 95 -5.17 -8.09 4.44
C ALA A 95 -4.52 -9.47 4.41
N ILE A 96 -3.19 -9.52 4.46
CA ILE A 96 -2.44 -10.77 4.47
C ILE A 96 -2.62 -11.52 5.81
N ASP A 97 -2.59 -10.79 6.91
CA ASP A 97 -2.71 -11.38 8.25
C ASP A 97 -4.13 -11.78 8.60
N ALA A 98 -5.13 -11.11 8.03
CA ALA A 98 -6.52 -11.37 8.34
C ALA A 98 -7.00 -12.67 7.67
N PRO A 99 -7.71 -13.54 8.41
CA PRO A 99 -8.26 -14.76 7.83
C PRO A 99 -9.48 -14.50 6.94
N ARG A 100 -10.05 -13.28 6.98
CA ARG A 100 -11.25 -12.91 6.22
C ARG A 100 -11.17 -11.47 5.75
N THR A 101 -12.17 -11.05 5.00
CA THR A 101 -12.28 -9.79 4.28
C THR A 101 -12.06 -8.56 5.16
N ILE A 102 -10.81 -8.14 5.26
CA ILE A 102 -10.45 -6.89 5.93
C ILE A 102 -11.16 -5.69 5.28
N GLU A 103 -11.45 -5.76 3.99
CA GLU A 103 -12.08 -4.70 3.23
C GLU A 103 -13.45 -4.27 3.76
N LEU A 104 -14.12 -5.15 4.51
CA LEU A 104 -15.42 -4.86 5.13
C LEU A 104 -15.31 -4.37 6.56
N ASN A 105 -14.11 -4.35 7.12
CA ASN A 105 -13.90 -3.95 8.50
C ASN A 105 -13.65 -2.45 8.61
N PHE A 106 -14.72 -1.65 8.48
CA PHE A 106 -14.62 -0.19 8.59
C PHE A 106 -14.35 0.31 10.00
N GLY A 107 -14.33 -0.58 10.98
CA GLY A 107 -13.85 -0.25 12.33
C GLY A 107 -12.33 -0.11 12.39
N ASP A 108 -11.61 -0.66 11.42
CA ASP A 108 -10.16 -0.53 11.34
C ASP A 108 -9.80 0.84 10.74
N PRO A 109 -8.93 1.63 11.41
CA PRO A 109 -8.60 2.97 10.93
C PRO A 109 -7.92 2.99 9.56
N ASP A 110 -7.12 1.98 9.22
CA ASP A 110 -6.46 1.93 7.91
C ASP A 110 -7.45 1.61 6.79
N VAL A 111 -8.40 0.72 7.04
CA VAL A 111 -9.47 0.41 6.08
C VAL A 111 -10.32 1.65 5.82
N LEU A 112 -10.68 2.36 6.88
CA LEU A 112 -11.46 3.58 6.76
C LEU A 112 -10.71 4.65 5.97
N GLU A 113 -9.42 4.83 6.25
CA GLU A 113 -8.61 5.84 5.58
C GLU A 113 -8.41 5.52 4.10
N VAL A 114 -8.15 4.27 3.76
CA VAL A 114 -8.06 3.81 2.36
C VAL A 114 -9.38 4.08 1.64
N SER A 115 -10.51 3.81 2.28
CA SER A 115 -11.82 4.08 1.70
C SER A 115 -12.05 5.56 1.43
N LYS A 116 -11.60 6.42 2.33
CA LYS A 116 -11.69 7.87 2.15
C LYS A 116 -10.88 8.36 0.96
N VAL A 117 -9.65 7.87 0.83
CA VAL A 117 -8.79 8.22 -0.30
C VAL A 117 -9.41 7.74 -1.61
N TRP A 118 -9.90 6.51 -1.63
CA TRP A 118 -10.57 5.95 -2.81
C TRP A 118 -11.76 6.79 -3.23
N LYS A 119 -12.60 7.21 -2.28
CA LYS A 119 -13.75 8.07 -2.57
C LYS A 119 -13.33 9.41 -3.15
N LYS A 120 -12.27 10.01 -2.62
CA LYS A 120 -11.75 11.27 -3.17
C LYS A 120 -11.35 11.13 -4.63
N VAL A 121 -10.58 10.08 -4.95
CA VAL A 121 -10.08 9.86 -6.30
C VAL A 121 -11.23 9.52 -7.24
N THR A 122 -12.12 8.63 -6.84
CA THR A 122 -13.25 8.24 -7.68
C THR A 122 -14.25 9.38 -7.88
N ASN A 123 -14.46 10.21 -6.88
CA ASN A 123 -15.31 11.40 -7.03
C ASN A 123 -14.73 12.37 -8.05
N ALA A 124 -13.41 12.60 -8.02
CA ALA A 124 -12.75 13.43 -9.00
C ALA A 124 -12.89 12.87 -10.41
N VAL A 125 -12.67 11.56 -10.56
CA VAL A 125 -12.84 10.88 -11.85
C VAL A 125 -14.29 10.90 -12.30
N SER A 126 -15.23 10.62 -11.40
CA SER A 126 -16.66 10.65 -11.70
C SER A 126 -17.11 12.05 -12.14
N TYR A 127 -16.60 13.07 -11.49
CA TYR A 127 -16.88 14.44 -11.87
C TYR A 127 -16.42 14.72 -13.31
N THR A 128 -15.23 14.26 -13.64
CA THR A 128 -14.70 14.35 -14.99
C THR A 128 -15.58 13.55 -15.99
N HIS A 129 -16.02 12.38 -15.59
CA HIS A 129 -16.89 11.53 -16.42
C HIS A 129 -18.29 12.06 -16.62
N LEU A 130 -18.78 12.89 -15.70
CA LEU A 130 -20.10 13.50 -15.85
C LEU A 130 -20.18 14.40 -17.07
N THR A 131 -19.07 14.84 -17.59
CA THR A 131 -19.02 15.62 -18.82
C THR A 131 -19.09 14.78 -20.08
N LEU A 132 -19.00 13.47 -19.95
CA LEU A 132 -19.05 12.55 -21.07
C LEU A 132 -20.46 12.00 -21.23
N PRO A 133 -21.02 12.13 -22.43
CA PRO A 133 -22.29 11.50 -22.70
C PRO A 133 -22.14 9.98 -22.71
N THR A 134 -22.83 9.33 -21.86
CA THR A 134 -22.85 7.86 -21.80
C THR A 134 -24.24 7.37 -22.06
#